data_88d064c59432473fc8345525e9b5e5a5
#
_entry.id   88d064c59432473fc8345525e9b5e5a5
#
_cell.length_a   1.000
_cell.length_b   1.000
_cell.length_c   1.000
_cell.angle_alpha   90.00
_cell.angle_beta   90.00
_cell.angle_gamma   90.00
#
_symmetry.space_group_name_H-M   'P 1'
#
loop_
_entity.id
_entity.type
_entity.pdbx_description
1 polymer ?
#
loop_
_entity_poly.entity_id
_entity_poly.type
_entity_poly.pdbx_seq_one_letter_code
_entity_poly.pdbx_strand_id
1 'polypeptide(L)'
;MDERTKELIAIGASVGAHCQPCLTYHVEKARELGIDDATIRAAIETGHMVEKGAMSAMRKFSATVLEESSTTECKLSAGKIASEGCCG
;
A
#
# COMPACT_ATOMS: atom_id res chain seq x y z
N MET A 1 -10.52 21.17 -8.04
CA MET A 1 -9.83 20.91 -6.78
C MET A 1 -8.66 21.85 -6.66
N ASP A 2 -8.48 22.49 -5.53
CA ASP A 2 -7.40 23.44 -5.41
C ASP A 2 -6.05 22.75 -5.25
N GLU A 3 -4.97 23.50 -5.45
CA GLU A 3 -3.64 22.94 -5.46
C GLU A 3 -3.25 22.34 -4.10
N ARG A 4 -3.67 23.00 -3.03
CA ARG A 4 -3.31 22.53 -1.69
C ARG A 4 -3.93 21.17 -1.39
N THR A 5 -5.21 21.04 -1.67
CA THR A 5 -5.92 19.78 -1.47
C THR A 5 -5.32 18.69 -2.35
N LYS A 6 -5.03 19.04 -3.59
CA LYS A 6 -4.47 18.08 -4.54
C LYS A 6 -3.13 17.53 -4.05
N GLU A 7 -2.26 18.41 -3.55
CA GLU A 7 -0.97 17.94 -3.06
C GLU A 7 -1.09 17.08 -1.81
N LEU A 8 -2.04 17.40 -0.94
CA LEU A 8 -2.25 16.58 0.25
C LEU A 8 -2.74 15.19 -0.13
N ILE A 9 -3.64 15.11 -1.10
CA ILE A 9 -4.11 13.83 -1.61
C ILE A 9 -2.93 13.06 -2.22
N ALA A 10 -2.09 13.75 -2.98
CA ALA A 10 -0.95 13.11 -3.64
C ALA A 10 0.04 12.57 -2.61
N ILE A 11 0.22 13.27 -1.49
CA ILE A 11 1.09 12.80 -0.42
C ILE A 11 0.55 11.49 0.15
N GLY A 12 -0.73 11.46 0.50
CA GLY A 12 -1.33 10.23 1.02
C GLY A 12 -1.27 9.10 0.01
N ALA A 13 -1.52 9.40 -1.26
CA ALA A 13 -1.46 8.41 -2.31
C ALA A 13 -0.05 7.86 -2.49
N SER A 14 0.96 8.73 -2.35
CA SER A 14 2.35 8.30 -2.47
C SER A 14 2.71 7.28 -1.40
N VAL A 15 2.24 7.52 -0.17
CA VAL A 15 2.47 6.59 0.92
C VAL A 15 1.80 5.25 0.62
N GLY A 16 0.53 5.29 0.22
CA GLY A 16 -0.20 4.07 -0.08
C GLY A 16 0.40 3.28 -1.23
N ALA A 17 0.99 3.99 -2.20
CA ALA A 17 1.59 3.35 -3.37
C ALA A 17 3.04 2.95 -3.12
N HIS A 18 3.60 3.28 -1.95
CA HIS A 18 4.99 2.99 -1.60
C HIS A 18 5.96 3.63 -2.60
N CYS A 19 5.64 4.85 -3.03
CA CYS A 19 6.46 5.54 -4.02
C CYS A 19 7.30 6.60 -3.31
N GLN A 20 8.54 6.29 -3.02
CA GLN A 20 9.42 7.19 -2.29
C GLN A 20 9.70 8.49 -3.04
N PRO A 21 10.09 8.45 -4.32
CA PRO A 21 10.30 9.71 -5.04
C PRO A 21 9.03 10.53 -5.20
N CYS A 22 7.87 9.88 -5.28
CA CYS A 22 6.61 10.60 -5.35
C CYS A 22 6.36 11.37 -4.06
N LEU A 23 6.61 10.72 -2.92
CA LEU A 23 6.41 11.37 -1.64
C LEU A 23 7.32 12.58 -1.48
N THR A 24 8.60 12.43 -1.82
CA THR A 24 9.54 13.53 -1.73
C THR A 24 9.09 14.70 -2.58
N TYR A 25 8.69 14.42 -3.81
CA TYR A 25 8.26 15.47 -4.73
C TYR A 25 7.05 16.23 -4.21
N HIS A 26 6.05 15.49 -3.75
CA HIS A 26 4.80 16.14 -3.34
C HIS A 26 4.92 16.83 -1.99
N VAL A 27 5.78 16.34 -1.11
CA VAL A 27 6.04 17.04 0.14
C VAL A 27 6.70 18.39 -0.15
N GLU A 28 7.66 18.42 -1.06
CA GLU A 28 8.32 19.67 -1.43
C GLU A 28 7.33 20.64 -2.06
N LYS A 29 6.47 20.10 -2.92
CA LYS A 29 5.45 20.91 -3.57
C LYS A 29 4.50 21.51 -2.54
N ALA A 30 4.10 20.72 -1.56
CA ALA A 30 3.21 21.17 -0.51
C ALA A 30 3.85 22.29 0.30
N ARG A 31 5.14 22.16 0.59
CA ARG A 31 5.84 23.21 1.31
C ARG A 31 5.94 24.50 0.51
N GLU A 32 6.14 24.38 -0.79
CA GLU A 32 6.15 25.56 -1.66
C GLU A 32 4.82 26.29 -1.63
N LEU A 33 3.73 25.54 -1.46
CA LEU A 33 2.39 26.12 -1.40
C LEU A 33 2.07 26.68 -0.02
N GLY A 34 3.00 26.59 0.91
CA GLY A 34 2.80 27.14 2.25
C GLY A 34 2.04 26.24 3.19
N ILE A 35 1.91 24.95 2.86
CA ILE A 35 1.24 24.03 3.74
C ILE A 35 2.20 23.68 4.87
N ASP A 36 1.73 23.77 6.11
CA ASP A 36 2.58 23.54 7.27
C ASP A 36 2.88 22.05 7.45
N ASP A 37 3.96 21.78 8.17
CA ASP A 37 4.40 20.41 8.38
C ASP A 37 3.39 19.56 9.12
N ALA A 38 2.65 20.15 10.04
CA ALA A 38 1.64 19.38 10.78
C ALA A 38 0.57 18.83 9.83
N THR A 39 0.15 19.63 8.87
CA THR A 39 -0.85 19.20 7.89
C THR A 39 -0.26 18.17 6.95
N ILE A 40 0.98 18.35 6.54
CA ILE A 40 1.65 17.37 5.68
C ILE A 40 1.78 16.04 6.42
N ARG A 41 2.15 16.10 7.69
CA ARG A 41 2.26 14.89 8.50
C ARG A 41 0.92 14.17 8.62
N ALA A 42 -0.17 14.93 8.76
CA ALA A 42 -1.50 14.35 8.84
C ALA A 42 -1.84 13.61 7.54
N ALA A 43 -1.45 14.15 6.40
CA ALA A 43 -1.68 13.49 5.12
C ALA A 43 -0.89 12.20 5.02
N ILE A 44 0.35 12.21 5.50
CA ILE A 44 1.19 11.00 5.51
C ILE A 44 0.56 9.94 6.41
N GLU A 45 0.11 10.35 7.60
CA GLU A 45 -0.52 9.42 8.53
C GLU A 45 -1.80 8.82 7.96
N THR A 46 -2.55 9.63 7.23
CA THR A 46 -3.76 9.14 6.59
C THR A 46 -3.42 8.07 5.54
N GLY A 47 -2.34 8.29 4.80
CA GLY A 47 -1.86 7.30 3.85
C GLY A 47 -1.48 5.98 4.53
N HIS A 48 -0.80 6.08 5.67
CA HIS A 48 -0.44 4.88 6.43
C HIS A 48 -1.66 4.16 6.98
N MET A 49 -2.69 4.90 7.34
CA MET A 49 -3.92 4.31 7.84
C MET A 49 -4.55 3.42 6.77
N VAL A 50 -4.61 3.92 5.54
CA VAL A 50 -5.16 3.15 4.43
C VAL A 50 -4.27 1.94 4.13
N GLU A 51 -2.96 2.15 4.12
CA GLU A 51 -1.99 1.11 3.88
C GLU A 51 -2.14 -0.03 4.90
N LYS A 52 -2.30 0.34 6.16
CA LYS A 52 -2.45 -0.65 7.22
C LYS A 52 -3.71 -1.50 7.01
N GLY A 53 -4.79 -0.86 6.57
CA GLY A 53 -6.01 -1.60 6.27
C GLY A 53 -5.81 -2.58 5.13
N ALA A 54 -5.09 -2.18 4.11
CA ALA A 54 -4.81 -3.05 2.97
C ALA A 54 -3.98 -4.25 3.39
N MET A 55 -2.99 -4.02 4.25
CA MET A 55 -2.14 -5.10 4.74
C MET A 55 -2.93 -6.09 5.59
N SER A 56 -3.82 -5.58 6.41
CA SER A 56 -4.68 -6.43 7.22
C SER A 56 -5.58 -7.30 6.35
N ALA A 57 -6.17 -6.69 5.33
CA ALA A 57 -7.03 -7.42 4.40
C ALA A 57 -6.25 -8.47 3.64
N MET A 58 -5.01 -8.17 3.28
CA MET A 58 -4.18 -9.12 2.57
C MET A 58 -3.87 -10.33 3.43
N ARG A 59 -3.65 -10.12 4.72
CA ARG A 59 -3.39 -11.24 5.62
C ARG A 59 -4.57 -12.19 5.67
N LYS A 60 -5.76 -11.64 5.79
CA LYS A 60 -6.98 -12.46 5.83
C LYS A 60 -7.18 -13.20 4.52
N PHE A 61 -6.98 -12.49 3.43
CA PHE A 61 -7.13 -13.09 2.11
C PHE A 61 -6.11 -14.21 1.91
N SER A 62 -4.87 -13.99 2.32
CA SER A 62 -3.81 -14.98 2.17
C SER A 62 -4.17 -16.28 2.87
N ALA A 63 -4.78 -16.18 4.04
CA ALA A 63 -5.18 -17.37 4.78
C ALA A 63 -6.20 -18.19 4.00
N THR A 64 -7.17 -17.51 3.36
CA THR A 64 -8.18 -18.24 2.59
C THR A 64 -7.57 -18.88 1.34
N VAL A 65 -6.62 -18.20 0.71
CA VAL A 65 -5.97 -18.74 -0.47
C VAL A 65 -5.21 -20.02 -0.11
N LEU A 66 -4.54 -20.01 1.03
CA LEU A 66 -3.81 -21.18 1.47
C LEU A 66 -4.72 -22.35 1.76
N GLU A 67 -5.85 -22.08 2.41
CA GLU A 67 -6.83 -23.12 2.68
C GLU A 67 -7.36 -23.74 1.41
N GLU A 68 -7.65 -22.91 0.41
CA GLU A 68 -8.13 -23.41 -0.86
C GLU A 68 -7.08 -24.26 -1.54
N SER A 69 -5.83 -23.85 -1.47
CA SER A 69 -4.75 -24.63 -2.06
C SER A 69 -4.65 -26.00 -1.41
N SER A 70 -4.76 -26.06 -0.11
CA SER A 70 -4.63 -27.34 0.56
C SER A 70 -5.78 -28.27 0.22
N THR A 71 -6.95 -27.73 -0.05
CA THR A 71 -8.07 -28.57 -0.42
C THR A 71 -8.02 -29.02 -1.86
N THR A 72 -7.52 -28.18 -2.73
CA THR A 72 -7.45 -28.54 -4.13
C THR A 72 -6.21 -29.30 -4.47
N GLU A 73 -5.27 -29.33 -3.73
CA GLU A 73 -4.09 -29.98 -3.97
C GLU A 73 -3.37 -29.57 -5.03
N CYS A 74 -3.22 -28.55 -5.20
CA CYS A 74 -2.45 -28.10 -6.16
C CYS A 74 -1.08 -28.40 -5.99
N LYS A 75 -0.88 -28.93 -5.37
CA LYS A 75 0.21 -29.31 -5.13
C LYS A 75 0.83 -30.07 -5.76
N LEU A 76 0.80 -30.33 -6.29
CA LEU A 76 1.39 -30.93 -6.87
C LEU A 76 2.43 -30.79 -7.17
N SER A 77 2.53 -30.45 -6.90
CA SER A 77 3.36 -30.38 -6.93
C SER A 77 4.24 -30.28 -6.61
N ALA A 78 4.24 -30.27 -6.22
CA ALA A 78 4.89 -30.05 -5.77
C ALA A 78 5.73 -29.79 -5.47
N GLY A 79 5.69 -29.61 -5.32
CA GLY A 79 6.30 -29.18 -4.88
C GLY A 79 7.03 -28.61 -4.73
N LYS A 80 7.08 -28.37 -4.75
CA LYS A 80 7.56 -27.73 -4.67
C LYS A 80 8.05 -26.84 -4.60
N ILE A 81 7.91 -26.41 -4.59
CA ILE A 81 8.14 -25.57 -4.54
C ILE A 81 8.22 -24.82 -4.32
N ALA A 82 7.86 -24.69 -4.14
CA ALA A 82 7.72 -24.02 -3.96
C ALA A 82 7.67 -23.19 -4.02
N SER A 83 7.31 -22.94 -4.12
CA SER A 83 7.18 -22.22 -4.32
C SER A 83 6.86 -21.60 -4.85
N GLU A 84 6.39 -21.40 -5.17
CA GLU A 84 5.99 -20.96 -5.79
C GLU A 84 5.16 -20.96 -6.19
N GLY A 85 4.78 -20.91 -6.24
CA GLY A 85 3.83 -20.88 -6.63
C GLY A 85 3.08 -21.69 -6.98
N CYS A 86 2.94 -22.34 -6.98
CA CYS A 86 2.41 -23.13 -7.42
C CYS A 86 1.50 -23.05 -7.71
N CYS A 87 1.20 -23.17 -7.71
CA CYS A 87 0.50 -23.24 -8.15
C CYS A 87 0.33 -22.27 -8.30
N GLY A 88 0.69 -22.03 -8.25
CA GLY A 88 0.68 -21.28 -8.57
C GLY A 88 0.87 -20.75 -8.79
#